data_3dc18f1389ce03a3276e4eb38e37f1fa
#
_entry.id   3dc18f1389ce03a3276e4eb38e37f1fa
#
_cell.length_a   1.000
_cell.length_b   1.000
_cell.length_c   1.000
_cell.angle_alpha   90.00
_cell.angle_beta   90.00
_cell.angle_gamma   90.00
#
_symmetry.space_group_name_H-M   'P 1'
#
loop_
_entity.id
_entity.type
_entity.pdbx_description
1 polymer ?
#
loop_
_entity_poly.entity_id
_entity_poly.type
_entity_poly.pdbx_seq_one_letter_code
_entity_poly.pdbx_strand_id
1 'polypeptide(L)'
;MKLKSLAVYSLLLLTAFIYSCKDSSQFTINGTIKNPGSLRLVYLIEADSTQIKVVDSTTLGENGKFQFKHVAPYANLYKLRIGSAGGGEQSAGANNVFDLIAKNGDDIEFSTDNNDNTHTYIIKGSDDSEKIKEFNKISNFYGEKNSKLVAEYQEKSQKLGKQSDSLLKVYMPTFQKNLADYGAAVLKFVNDNKTSLAGFYAATSLDVYKFEPQLVAYSDDIKANFKDNPGVQTFVRQMEKIKPVSIGHKAPDFTVTGIDGKPIKLADYKGKYVMLDFWASWCAPCRQENPNVVKQYAAFNSKGFNILGISLDKDKAAWQKAINDDKLTWAHGSDLNSFEGPTETLYHIEAIPSNFIIDPQGNIVAKNITGADLEAFLNKTFNKVQ
;
A
#
# COMPACT_ATOMS: atom_id res chain seq x y z
N MET A 1 7.64 -37.77 -86.13
CA MET A 1 6.98 -37.65 -84.79
C MET A 1 7.79 -36.66 -83.95
N LYS A 2 7.25 -35.45 -83.77
CA LYS A 2 7.96 -34.36 -83.03
C LYS A 2 7.42 -34.28 -81.61
N LEU A 3 8.28 -34.56 -80.57
CA LEU A 3 7.95 -34.29 -79.21
C LEU A 3 8.13 -32.79 -78.91
N LYS A 4 7.10 -32.15 -78.42
CA LYS A 4 7.14 -30.79 -77.96
C LYS A 4 7.48 -30.85 -76.44
N SER A 5 8.58 -30.19 -76.01
CA SER A 5 8.97 -29.98 -74.64
C SER A 5 8.13 -28.83 -74.09
N LEU A 6 7.39 -29.12 -73.00
CA LEU A 6 6.73 -28.09 -72.17
C LEU A 6 7.74 -27.62 -71.13
N ALA A 7 8.16 -26.36 -71.19
CA ALA A 7 8.92 -25.70 -70.15
C ALA A 7 7.94 -25.17 -69.06
N VAL A 8 8.02 -25.71 -67.89
CA VAL A 8 7.27 -25.24 -66.68
C VAL A 8 8.12 -24.14 -66.04
N TYR A 9 7.72 -22.88 -66.14
CA TYR A 9 8.28 -21.80 -65.37
C TYR A 9 7.72 -21.84 -63.91
N SER A 10 8.55 -22.30 -63.00
CA SER A 10 8.25 -22.22 -61.55
C SER A 10 8.55 -20.80 -61.06
N LEU A 11 7.48 -20.00 -60.85
CA LEU A 11 7.58 -18.68 -60.24
C LEU A 11 7.72 -18.81 -58.73
N LEU A 12 8.97 -18.77 -58.23
CA LEU A 12 9.26 -18.69 -56.80
C LEU A 12 8.89 -17.28 -56.28
N LEU A 13 7.71 -17.17 -55.69
CA LEU A 13 7.32 -16.02 -54.87
C LEU A 13 8.19 -16.00 -53.61
N LEU A 14 9.25 -15.21 -53.61
CA LEU A 14 10.03 -14.87 -52.42
C LEU A 14 9.19 -13.90 -51.57
N THR A 15 8.44 -14.43 -50.61
CA THR A 15 7.85 -13.60 -49.58
C THR A 15 8.98 -13.13 -48.64
N ALA A 16 9.48 -11.92 -48.87
CA ALA A 16 10.37 -11.24 -47.97
C ALA A 16 9.58 -10.95 -46.68
N PHE A 17 9.76 -11.79 -45.65
CA PHE A 17 9.40 -11.41 -44.29
C PHE A 17 10.31 -10.24 -43.90
N ILE A 18 9.76 -9.03 -43.95
CA ILE A 18 10.38 -7.87 -43.37
C ILE A 18 10.30 -8.09 -41.83
N TYR A 19 11.33 -8.74 -41.28
CA TYR A 19 11.58 -8.66 -39.84
C TYR A 19 11.95 -7.20 -39.55
N SER A 20 10.95 -6.40 -39.18
CA SER A 20 11.23 -5.12 -38.51
C SER A 20 12.02 -5.47 -37.25
N CYS A 21 13.31 -5.19 -37.22
CA CYS A 21 14.08 -5.24 -36.00
C CYS A 21 13.41 -4.31 -34.98
N LYS A 22 12.76 -4.89 -33.99
CA LYS A 22 12.18 -4.13 -32.89
C LYS A 22 13.32 -3.45 -32.15
N ASP A 23 13.32 -2.13 -32.09
CA ASP A 23 14.34 -1.37 -31.34
C ASP A 23 14.15 -1.67 -29.86
N SER A 24 15.06 -2.46 -29.32
CA SER A 24 15.03 -2.85 -27.89
C SER A 24 15.66 -1.84 -26.97
N SER A 25 16.19 -0.71 -27.49
CA SER A 25 16.86 0.32 -26.69
C SER A 25 15.87 1.33 -26.07
N GLN A 26 14.62 1.36 -26.54
CA GLN A 26 13.57 2.28 -26.12
C GLN A 26 12.19 1.61 -26.20
N PHE A 27 11.19 2.16 -25.55
CA PHE A 27 9.79 1.83 -25.81
C PHE A 27 9.14 2.86 -26.71
N THR A 28 8.08 2.44 -27.40
CA THR A 28 7.28 3.31 -28.28
C THR A 28 5.85 3.32 -27.79
N ILE A 29 5.20 4.49 -27.81
CA ILE A 29 3.76 4.64 -27.60
C ILE A 29 3.17 5.24 -28.88
N ASN A 30 2.28 4.51 -29.53
CA ASN A 30 1.47 4.98 -30.65
C ASN A 30 0.06 5.25 -30.15
N GLY A 31 -0.30 6.53 -30.00
CA GLY A 31 -1.56 6.94 -29.40
C GLY A 31 -2.54 7.53 -30.36
N THR A 32 -3.83 7.36 -30.09
CA THR A 32 -4.94 8.01 -30.81
C THR A 32 -6.00 8.50 -29.82
N ILE A 33 -6.32 9.79 -29.88
CA ILE A 33 -7.42 10.38 -29.12
C ILE A 33 -8.53 10.73 -30.12
N LYS A 34 -9.65 10.03 -30.00
CA LYS A 34 -10.85 10.36 -30.78
C LYS A 34 -11.49 11.62 -30.20
N ASN A 35 -12.08 12.44 -31.07
CA ASN A 35 -12.79 13.66 -30.69
C ASN A 35 -11.95 14.59 -29.79
N PRO A 36 -10.71 14.97 -30.17
CA PRO A 36 -9.78 15.66 -29.24
C PRO A 36 -10.26 17.05 -28.83
N GLY A 37 -11.21 17.68 -29.54
CA GLY A 37 -11.75 19.00 -29.21
C GLY A 37 -10.65 20.07 -29.12
N SER A 38 -10.48 20.69 -27.94
CA SER A 38 -9.45 21.68 -27.65
C SER A 38 -8.12 21.07 -27.16
N LEU A 39 -8.04 19.77 -26.98
CA LEU A 39 -6.81 19.09 -26.55
C LEU A 39 -5.73 19.20 -27.62
N ARG A 40 -4.49 19.50 -27.23
CA ARG A 40 -3.38 19.71 -28.16
C ARG A 40 -2.06 19.11 -27.70
N LEU A 41 -1.90 18.85 -26.40
CA LEU A 41 -0.65 18.39 -25.82
C LEU A 41 -0.84 17.07 -25.11
N VAL A 42 0.11 16.17 -25.27
CA VAL A 42 0.23 14.95 -24.49
C VAL A 42 1.57 14.99 -23.77
N TYR A 43 1.53 14.76 -22.48
CA TYR A 43 2.71 14.66 -21.63
C TYR A 43 2.93 13.22 -21.23
N LEU A 44 4.17 12.76 -21.33
CA LEU A 44 4.63 11.53 -20.71
C LEU A 44 5.25 11.86 -19.37
N ILE A 45 4.69 11.31 -18.32
CA ILE A 45 5.07 11.58 -16.94
C ILE A 45 5.59 10.29 -16.33
N GLU A 46 6.78 10.32 -15.77
CA GLU A 46 7.30 9.24 -14.96
C GLU A 46 6.77 9.39 -13.53
N ALA A 47 6.16 8.32 -13.02
CA ALA A 47 5.69 8.24 -11.65
C ALA A 47 6.74 7.49 -10.83
N ASP A 48 7.72 8.19 -10.31
CA ASP A 48 8.61 7.68 -9.27
C ASP A 48 7.94 7.79 -7.90
N SER A 49 8.32 6.92 -6.96
CA SER A 49 7.83 6.90 -5.58
C SER A 49 8.08 8.22 -4.82
N THR A 50 8.95 9.09 -5.32
CA THR A 50 9.35 10.34 -4.68
C THR A 50 8.97 11.60 -5.45
N GLN A 51 8.84 11.54 -6.79
CA GLN A 51 8.59 12.70 -7.65
C GLN A 51 7.75 12.34 -8.88
N ILE A 52 6.88 13.26 -9.28
CA ILE A 52 6.18 13.24 -10.56
C ILE A 52 6.99 14.12 -11.51
N LYS A 53 7.58 13.51 -12.55
CA LYS A 53 8.45 14.20 -13.52
C LYS A 53 7.89 14.08 -14.92
N VAL A 54 7.66 15.20 -15.60
CA VAL A 54 7.43 15.19 -17.05
C VAL A 54 8.75 14.81 -17.73
N VAL A 55 8.76 13.69 -18.41
CA VAL A 55 9.95 13.16 -19.10
C VAL A 55 9.93 13.41 -20.59
N ASP A 56 8.74 13.61 -21.17
CA ASP A 56 8.57 13.96 -22.58
C ASP A 56 7.22 14.64 -22.83
N SER A 57 7.09 15.34 -23.97
CA SER A 57 5.82 15.91 -24.41
C SER A 57 5.73 15.94 -25.93
N THR A 58 4.51 15.82 -26.45
CA THR A 58 4.27 15.89 -27.90
C THR A 58 2.94 16.58 -28.19
N THR A 59 2.78 17.09 -29.40
CA THR A 59 1.52 17.67 -29.88
C THR A 59 0.66 16.63 -30.55
N LEU A 60 -0.67 16.76 -30.38
CA LEU A 60 -1.63 15.98 -31.17
C LEU A 60 -1.64 16.44 -32.61
N GLY A 61 -1.51 15.48 -33.52
CA GLY A 61 -1.79 15.70 -34.94
C GLY A 61 -3.28 15.99 -35.19
N GLU A 62 -3.61 16.51 -36.40
CA GLU A 62 -4.98 16.88 -36.78
C GLU A 62 -6.00 15.74 -36.64
N ASN A 63 -5.56 14.49 -36.78
CA ASN A 63 -6.38 13.28 -36.60
C ASN A 63 -6.36 12.70 -35.18
N GLY A 64 -5.85 13.45 -34.19
CA GLY A 64 -5.74 13.04 -32.79
C GLY A 64 -4.64 11.99 -32.53
N LYS A 65 -3.73 11.77 -33.47
CA LYS A 65 -2.60 10.82 -33.29
C LYS A 65 -1.40 11.50 -32.65
N PHE A 66 -0.65 10.70 -31.87
CA PHE A 66 0.62 11.10 -31.28
C PHE A 66 1.55 9.90 -31.15
N GLN A 67 2.84 10.17 -30.97
CA GLN A 67 3.84 9.14 -30.74
C GLN A 67 4.84 9.61 -29.67
N PHE A 68 5.28 8.68 -28.83
CA PHE A 68 6.47 8.81 -27.99
C PHE A 68 7.47 7.71 -28.33
N LYS A 69 8.75 8.04 -28.20
CA LYS A 69 9.87 7.11 -28.16
C LYS A 69 10.73 7.50 -26.95
N HIS A 70 10.79 6.63 -25.96
CA HIS A 70 11.44 6.98 -24.70
C HIS A 70 12.30 5.81 -24.19
N VAL A 71 13.47 6.13 -23.60
CA VAL A 71 14.37 5.14 -23.00
C VAL A 71 13.98 4.96 -21.55
N ALA A 72 13.56 3.75 -21.18
CA ALA A 72 13.32 3.37 -19.80
C ALA A 72 14.52 2.59 -19.25
N PRO A 73 15.23 3.09 -18.24
CA PRO A 73 16.37 2.36 -17.66
C PRO A 73 15.92 1.03 -17.02
N TYR A 74 14.67 0.94 -16.60
CA TYR A 74 14.00 -0.24 -16.07
C TYR A 74 12.49 -0.16 -16.37
N ALA A 75 11.75 -1.27 -16.19
CA ALA A 75 10.29 -1.24 -16.25
C ALA A 75 9.73 -0.28 -15.19
N ASN A 76 8.88 0.67 -15.58
CA ASN A 76 8.35 1.68 -14.68
C ASN A 76 6.91 2.09 -15.03
N LEU A 77 6.23 2.70 -14.05
CA LEU A 77 4.92 3.32 -14.23
C LEU A 77 5.07 4.70 -14.86
N TYR A 78 4.35 4.90 -15.94
CA TYR A 78 4.21 6.19 -16.60
C TYR A 78 2.75 6.61 -16.61
N LYS A 79 2.52 7.92 -16.77
CA LYS A 79 1.20 8.49 -16.97
C LYS A 79 1.17 9.28 -18.27
N LEU A 80 0.18 9.02 -19.11
CA LEU A 80 -0.17 9.91 -20.20
C LEU A 80 -1.15 10.95 -19.68
N ARG A 81 -0.76 12.22 -19.69
CA ARG A 81 -1.65 13.33 -19.37
C ARG A 81 -1.94 14.15 -20.65
N ILE A 82 -3.23 14.32 -20.92
CA ILE A 82 -3.70 15.00 -22.11
C ILE A 82 -4.26 16.37 -21.70
N GLY A 83 -3.76 17.44 -22.34
CA GLY A 83 -4.11 18.82 -21.98
C GLY A 83 -4.38 19.73 -23.18
N SER A 84 -4.96 20.90 -22.89
CA SER A 84 -5.20 21.96 -23.88
C SER A 84 -3.96 22.84 -24.09
N ALA A 85 -3.81 23.44 -25.26
CA ALA A 85 -2.76 24.41 -25.53
C ALA A 85 -2.92 25.65 -24.61
N GLY A 86 -1.82 26.05 -23.97
CA GLY A 86 -1.79 27.24 -23.09
C GLY A 86 -2.22 26.98 -21.64
N GLY A 87 -2.70 25.80 -21.30
CA GLY A 87 -2.88 25.38 -19.93
C GLY A 87 -1.55 24.86 -19.38
N GLY A 88 -1.02 25.45 -18.32
CA GLY A 88 0.17 24.92 -17.63
C GLY A 88 -0.05 23.49 -17.13
N GLU A 89 0.98 22.89 -16.55
CA GLU A 89 0.96 21.50 -16.06
C GLU A 89 -0.25 21.16 -15.16
N GLN A 90 -0.89 22.16 -14.55
CA GLN A 90 -2.02 22.01 -13.63
C GLN A 90 -3.40 22.10 -14.33
N SER A 91 -3.47 22.42 -15.62
CA SER A 91 -4.76 22.68 -16.31
C SER A 91 -5.43 21.46 -16.92
N ALA A 92 -4.77 20.30 -16.91
CA ALA A 92 -5.43 19.04 -17.31
C ALA A 92 -6.33 18.57 -16.17
N GLY A 93 -7.64 18.51 -16.40
CA GLY A 93 -8.56 17.91 -15.43
C GLY A 93 -8.11 16.51 -15.05
N ALA A 94 -8.38 16.08 -13.84
CA ALA A 94 -8.03 14.76 -13.31
C ALA A 94 -8.46 13.58 -14.24
N ASN A 95 -9.41 13.83 -15.10
CA ASN A 95 -10.05 12.86 -16.00
C ASN A 95 -9.25 12.53 -17.27
N ASN A 96 -8.14 13.23 -17.53
CA ASN A 96 -7.33 13.02 -18.74
C ASN A 96 -5.94 12.47 -18.41
N VAL A 97 -5.85 11.61 -17.39
CA VAL A 97 -4.61 10.95 -16.97
C VAL A 97 -4.81 9.44 -17.05
N PHE A 98 -3.90 8.76 -17.76
CA PHE A 98 -3.96 7.33 -18.02
C PHE A 98 -2.65 6.66 -17.62
N ASP A 99 -2.72 5.63 -16.80
CA ASP A 99 -1.57 4.87 -16.35
C ASP A 99 -1.16 3.81 -17.38
N LEU A 100 0.13 3.65 -17.53
CA LEU A 100 0.75 2.57 -18.30
C LEU A 100 2.08 2.14 -17.67
N ILE A 101 2.47 0.90 -17.88
CA ILE A 101 3.77 0.39 -17.47
C ILE A 101 4.55 0.02 -18.72
N ALA A 102 5.75 0.57 -18.86
CA ALA A 102 6.60 0.37 -20.02
C ALA A 102 8.03 0.05 -19.64
N LYS A 103 8.70 -0.70 -20.53
CA LYS A 103 10.13 -0.99 -20.52
C LYS A 103 10.67 -0.94 -21.94
N ASN A 104 11.97 -0.80 -22.10
CA ASN A 104 12.59 -0.85 -23.41
C ASN A 104 12.19 -2.12 -24.20
N GLY A 105 11.91 -1.93 -25.47
CA GLY A 105 11.42 -2.97 -26.36
C GLY A 105 9.88 -3.11 -26.39
N ASP A 106 9.11 -2.42 -25.55
CA ASP A 106 7.66 -2.38 -25.66
C ASP A 106 7.22 -1.49 -26.83
N ASP A 107 6.19 -1.93 -27.56
CA ASP A 107 5.52 -1.15 -28.60
C ASP A 107 4.03 -1.06 -28.22
N ILE A 108 3.69 0.06 -27.61
CA ILE A 108 2.41 0.26 -26.93
C ILE A 108 1.45 0.98 -27.86
N GLU A 109 0.29 0.39 -28.08
CA GLU A 109 -0.85 1.03 -28.72
C GLU A 109 -1.79 1.59 -27.66
N PHE A 110 -2.09 2.88 -27.74
CA PHE A 110 -3.01 3.55 -26.83
C PHE A 110 -4.16 4.21 -27.60
N SER A 111 -5.39 4.09 -27.11
CA SER A 111 -6.51 4.88 -27.66
C SER A 111 -7.54 5.21 -26.59
N THR A 112 -8.09 6.42 -26.67
CA THR A 112 -9.22 6.89 -25.85
C THR A 112 -10.13 7.77 -26.67
N ASP A 113 -11.36 8.01 -26.16
CA ASP A 113 -12.31 8.93 -26.75
C ASP A 113 -12.59 10.07 -25.75
N ASN A 114 -12.30 11.32 -26.14
CA ASN A 114 -12.50 12.48 -25.27
C ASN A 114 -13.99 12.79 -24.98
N ASN A 115 -14.92 12.21 -25.76
CA ASN A 115 -16.35 12.30 -25.51
C ASN A 115 -16.87 11.19 -24.58
N ASP A 116 -16.01 10.23 -24.18
CA ASP A 116 -16.36 9.18 -23.23
C ASP A 116 -16.23 9.69 -21.79
N ASN A 117 -17.37 10.01 -21.19
CA ASN A 117 -17.43 10.48 -19.79
C ASN A 117 -17.00 9.41 -18.75
N THR A 118 -16.85 8.14 -19.19
CA THR A 118 -16.35 7.06 -18.32
C THR A 118 -14.83 6.92 -18.34
N HIS A 119 -14.14 7.75 -19.17
CA HIS A 119 -12.68 7.80 -19.31
C HIS A 119 -12.04 6.43 -19.58
N THR A 120 -12.72 5.61 -20.39
CA THR A 120 -12.17 4.32 -20.79
C THR A 120 -11.06 4.51 -21.83
N TYR A 121 -10.09 3.61 -21.81
CA TYR A 121 -9.02 3.59 -22.78
C TYR A 121 -8.68 2.15 -23.18
N ILE A 122 -8.09 2.00 -24.35
CA ILE A 122 -7.53 0.74 -24.83
C ILE A 122 -6.02 0.89 -24.78
N ILE A 123 -5.35 -0.12 -24.23
CA ILE A 123 -3.90 -0.22 -24.22
C ILE A 123 -3.51 -1.64 -24.56
N LYS A 124 -2.49 -1.81 -25.40
CA LYS A 124 -1.96 -3.09 -25.86
C LYS A 124 -0.45 -3.00 -26.02
N GLY A 125 0.23 -4.13 -26.10
CA GLY A 125 1.68 -4.21 -26.36
C GLY A 125 2.54 -4.19 -25.11
N SER A 126 1.92 -4.11 -23.91
CA SER A 126 2.56 -4.30 -22.63
C SER A 126 1.58 -5.00 -21.68
N ASP A 127 1.90 -6.23 -21.27
CA ASP A 127 1.05 -7.01 -20.34
C ASP A 127 0.85 -6.29 -19.01
N ASP A 128 1.89 -5.64 -18.52
CA ASP A 128 1.81 -4.87 -17.26
C ASP A 128 0.93 -3.62 -17.40
N SER A 129 0.88 -3.00 -18.61
CA SER A 129 -0.05 -1.90 -18.90
C SER A 129 -1.51 -2.36 -18.93
N GLU A 130 -1.79 -3.54 -19.44
CA GLU A 130 -3.15 -4.10 -19.40
C GLU A 130 -3.55 -4.40 -17.95
N LYS A 131 -2.65 -4.96 -17.16
CA LYS A 131 -2.88 -5.26 -15.73
C LYS A 131 -3.07 -4.00 -14.88
N ILE A 132 -2.26 -2.94 -15.07
CA ILE A 132 -2.45 -1.70 -14.29
C ILE A 132 -3.80 -1.05 -14.60
N LYS A 133 -4.27 -1.14 -15.85
CA LYS A 133 -5.62 -0.71 -16.21
C LYS A 133 -6.69 -1.50 -15.46
N GLU A 134 -6.54 -2.83 -15.30
CA GLU A 134 -7.50 -3.64 -14.53
C GLU A 134 -7.46 -3.27 -13.04
N PHE A 135 -6.28 -3.02 -12.48
CA PHE A 135 -6.15 -2.50 -11.12
C PHE A 135 -6.86 -1.15 -10.95
N ASN A 136 -6.70 -0.23 -11.90
CA ASN A 136 -7.35 1.08 -11.86
C ASN A 136 -8.89 0.98 -11.88
N LYS A 137 -9.47 -0.03 -12.53
CA LYS A 137 -10.93 -0.29 -12.44
C LYS A 137 -11.35 -0.63 -11.01
N ILE A 138 -10.55 -1.42 -10.29
CA ILE A 138 -10.81 -1.75 -8.88
C ILE A 138 -10.76 -0.47 -8.04
N SER A 139 -9.69 0.33 -8.18
CA SER A 139 -9.50 1.56 -7.42
C SER A 139 -10.61 2.58 -7.69
N ASN A 140 -10.96 2.79 -8.96
CA ASN A 140 -12.01 3.72 -9.35
C ASN A 140 -13.38 3.29 -8.81
N PHE A 141 -13.72 2.00 -8.89
CA PHE A 141 -14.99 1.49 -8.38
C PHE A 141 -15.19 1.78 -6.88
N TYR A 142 -14.18 1.52 -6.06
CA TYR A 142 -14.27 1.79 -4.62
C TYR A 142 -14.09 3.28 -4.29
N GLY A 143 -13.29 4.01 -5.09
CA GLY A 143 -13.16 5.46 -5.00
C GLY A 143 -14.50 6.16 -5.22
N GLU A 144 -15.24 5.79 -6.27
CA GLU A 144 -16.57 6.34 -6.55
C GLU A 144 -17.59 6.01 -5.46
N LYS A 145 -17.60 4.77 -4.96
CA LYS A 145 -18.46 4.39 -3.82
C LYS A 145 -18.24 5.27 -2.61
N ASN A 146 -16.97 5.48 -2.24
CA ASN A 146 -16.62 6.29 -1.08
C ASN A 146 -16.89 7.78 -1.32
N SER A 147 -16.62 8.30 -2.52
CA SER A 147 -16.92 9.68 -2.87
C SER A 147 -18.42 9.99 -2.78
N LYS A 148 -19.28 9.09 -3.26
CA LYS A 148 -20.74 9.22 -3.12
C LYS A 148 -21.16 9.22 -1.66
N LEU A 149 -20.62 8.29 -0.85
CA LEU A 149 -20.93 8.20 0.58
C LEU A 149 -20.52 9.47 1.34
N VAL A 150 -19.34 10.00 1.04
CA VAL A 150 -18.82 11.25 1.62
C VAL A 150 -19.66 12.44 1.20
N ALA A 151 -20.07 12.53 -0.07
CA ALA A 151 -20.93 13.60 -0.57
C ALA A 151 -22.30 13.61 0.13
N GLU A 152 -22.92 12.42 0.29
CA GLU A 152 -24.19 12.30 1.04
C GLU A 152 -24.04 12.72 2.52
N TYR A 153 -22.95 12.31 3.17
CA TYR A 153 -22.65 12.73 4.54
C TYR A 153 -22.50 14.24 4.65
N GLN A 154 -21.73 14.86 3.72
CA GLN A 154 -21.50 16.31 3.68
C GLN A 154 -22.80 17.08 3.46
N GLU A 155 -23.66 16.67 2.51
CA GLU A 155 -24.94 17.28 2.25
C GLU A 155 -25.83 17.27 3.50
N LYS A 156 -25.94 16.12 4.18
CA LYS A 156 -26.73 15.99 5.41
C LYS A 156 -26.15 16.78 6.58
N SER A 157 -24.81 16.82 6.71
CA SER A 157 -24.14 17.64 7.73
C SER A 157 -24.38 19.12 7.52
N GLN A 158 -24.36 19.61 6.28
CA GLN A 158 -24.66 20.99 5.94
C GLN A 158 -26.13 21.35 6.28
N LYS A 159 -27.08 20.48 5.97
CA LYS A 159 -28.49 20.68 6.33
C LYS A 159 -28.73 20.75 7.86
N LEU A 160 -27.89 20.08 8.64
CA LEU A 160 -27.93 20.12 10.12
C LEU A 160 -27.16 21.30 10.72
N GLY A 161 -26.40 22.05 9.91
CA GLY A 161 -25.57 23.17 10.34
C GLY A 161 -24.39 22.81 11.24
N LYS A 162 -24.08 21.53 11.41
CA LYS A 162 -22.96 21.02 12.22
C LYS A 162 -22.59 19.58 11.84
N GLN A 163 -21.35 19.20 12.15
CA GLN A 163 -20.97 17.79 12.19
C GLN A 163 -21.76 17.07 13.30
N SER A 164 -22.25 15.89 13.00
CA SER A 164 -23.10 15.13 13.93
C SER A 164 -22.56 13.73 14.15
N ASP A 165 -22.25 13.39 15.41
CA ASP A 165 -21.82 12.05 15.80
C ASP A 165 -22.85 10.97 15.43
N SER A 166 -24.14 11.34 15.42
CA SER A 166 -25.20 10.43 14.98
C SER A 166 -25.11 10.11 13.49
N LEU A 167 -24.74 11.09 12.64
CA LEU A 167 -24.50 10.85 11.22
C LEU A 167 -23.24 10.00 11.01
N LEU A 168 -22.16 10.26 11.73
CA LEU A 168 -20.94 9.44 11.65
C LEU A 168 -21.25 7.98 11.98
N LYS A 169 -22.02 7.69 13.03
CA LYS A 169 -22.44 6.34 13.38
C LYS A 169 -23.22 5.62 12.27
N VAL A 170 -23.91 6.36 11.42
CA VAL A 170 -24.66 5.79 10.28
C VAL A 170 -23.74 5.51 9.10
N TYR A 171 -22.80 6.43 8.77
CA TYR A 171 -21.99 6.36 7.56
C TYR A 171 -20.69 5.57 7.74
N MET A 172 -20.07 5.64 8.93
CA MET A 172 -18.78 4.99 9.19
C MET A 172 -18.77 3.47 8.97
N PRO A 173 -19.80 2.69 9.37
CA PRO A 173 -19.79 1.25 9.11
C PRO A 173 -19.73 0.91 7.62
N THR A 174 -20.46 1.64 6.77
CA THR A 174 -20.44 1.44 5.31
C THR A 174 -19.08 1.87 4.73
N PHE A 175 -18.52 2.98 5.19
CA PHE A 175 -17.20 3.43 4.76
C PHE A 175 -16.11 2.41 5.12
N GLN A 176 -16.11 1.92 6.35
CA GLN A 176 -15.17 0.88 6.81
C GLN A 176 -15.32 -0.42 6.03
N LYS A 177 -16.57 -0.82 5.73
CA LYS A 177 -16.82 -1.98 4.89
C LYS A 177 -16.26 -1.80 3.48
N ASN A 178 -16.46 -0.65 2.85
CA ASN A 178 -15.90 -0.36 1.53
C ASN A 178 -14.37 -0.41 1.52
N LEU A 179 -13.71 0.10 2.58
CA LEU A 179 -12.26 0.01 2.72
C LEU A 179 -11.79 -1.44 2.90
N ALA A 180 -12.53 -2.24 3.66
CA ALA A 180 -12.21 -3.66 3.83
C ALA A 180 -12.38 -4.44 2.52
N ASP A 181 -13.48 -4.22 1.81
CA ASP A 181 -13.76 -4.84 0.51
C ASP A 181 -12.70 -4.42 -0.55
N TYR A 182 -12.30 -3.14 -0.56
CA TYR A 182 -11.20 -2.64 -1.40
C TYR A 182 -9.89 -3.39 -1.11
N GLY A 183 -9.50 -3.44 0.17
CA GLY A 183 -8.27 -4.14 0.55
C GLY A 183 -8.28 -5.61 0.15
N ALA A 184 -9.42 -6.31 0.31
CA ALA A 184 -9.56 -7.69 -0.12
C ALA A 184 -9.45 -7.85 -1.65
N ALA A 185 -10.06 -6.94 -2.44
CA ALA A 185 -9.98 -6.95 -3.89
C ALA A 185 -8.55 -6.66 -4.38
N VAL A 186 -7.86 -5.70 -3.75
CA VAL A 186 -6.45 -5.39 -4.05
C VAL A 186 -5.54 -6.58 -3.72
N LEU A 187 -5.68 -7.20 -2.55
CA LEU A 187 -4.92 -8.40 -2.19
C LEU A 187 -5.12 -9.55 -3.18
N LYS A 188 -6.36 -9.74 -3.64
CA LYS A 188 -6.62 -10.73 -4.67
C LYS A 188 -5.86 -10.39 -5.95
N PHE A 189 -5.92 -9.13 -6.41
CA PHE A 189 -5.20 -8.69 -7.60
C PHE A 189 -3.68 -8.88 -7.45
N VAL A 190 -3.10 -8.52 -6.29
CA VAL A 190 -1.67 -8.72 -5.98
C VAL A 190 -1.30 -10.19 -6.07
N ASN A 191 -2.09 -11.09 -5.47
CA ASN A 191 -1.84 -12.53 -5.49
C ASN A 191 -1.92 -13.13 -6.90
N ASP A 192 -2.84 -12.64 -7.73
CA ASP A 192 -3.00 -13.07 -9.12
C ASP A 192 -1.86 -12.52 -10.02
N ASN A 193 -1.14 -11.47 -9.57
CA ASN A 193 -0.12 -10.74 -10.34
C ASN A 193 1.22 -10.56 -9.60
N LYS A 194 1.65 -11.54 -8.81
CA LYS A 194 2.82 -11.47 -7.91
C LYS A 194 4.14 -11.09 -8.58
N THR A 195 4.31 -11.44 -9.86
CA THR A 195 5.53 -11.19 -10.64
C THR A 195 5.39 -10.03 -11.61
N SER A 196 4.30 -9.27 -11.53
CA SER A 196 4.00 -8.13 -12.37
C SER A 196 4.28 -6.82 -11.64
N LEU A 197 4.79 -5.82 -12.37
CA LEU A 197 4.97 -4.49 -11.78
C LEU A 197 3.61 -3.83 -11.44
N ALA A 198 2.53 -4.18 -12.15
CA ALA A 198 1.17 -3.75 -11.79
C ALA A 198 0.76 -4.32 -10.42
N GLY A 199 1.14 -5.57 -10.10
CA GLY A 199 0.95 -6.16 -8.76
C GLY A 199 1.70 -5.38 -7.68
N PHE A 200 2.91 -4.92 -7.97
CA PHE A 200 3.68 -4.07 -7.07
C PHE A 200 2.98 -2.74 -6.77
N TYR A 201 2.53 -2.02 -7.80
CA TYR A 201 1.82 -0.75 -7.59
C TYR A 201 0.49 -0.95 -6.88
N ALA A 202 -0.20 -2.06 -7.13
CA ALA A 202 -1.38 -2.43 -6.35
C ALA A 202 -1.03 -2.68 -4.87
N ALA A 203 0.04 -3.43 -4.58
CA ALA A 203 0.49 -3.69 -3.22
C ALA A 203 0.83 -2.41 -2.45
N THR A 204 1.48 -1.43 -3.10
CA THR A 204 1.83 -0.13 -2.47
C THR A 204 0.61 0.75 -2.17
N SER A 205 -0.57 0.43 -2.71
CA SER A 205 -1.83 1.13 -2.37
C SER A 205 -2.49 0.63 -1.09
N LEU A 206 -2.00 -0.48 -0.52
CA LEU A 206 -2.52 -1.06 0.71
C LEU A 206 -1.95 -0.35 1.94
N ASP A 207 -2.76 -0.24 2.98
CA ASP A 207 -2.33 0.22 4.30
C ASP A 207 -1.32 -0.79 4.88
N VAL A 208 -0.06 -0.35 5.05
CA VAL A 208 1.03 -1.20 5.53
C VAL A 208 0.76 -1.77 6.92
N TYR A 209 0.11 -1.01 7.80
CA TYR A 209 -0.18 -1.49 9.16
C TYR A 209 -1.25 -2.57 9.17
N LYS A 210 -2.25 -2.45 8.32
CA LYS A 210 -3.36 -3.40 8.23
C LYS A 210 -3.00 -4.67 7.46
N PHE A 211 -2.15 -4.54 6.44
CA PHE A 211 -1.79 -5.63 5.53
C PHE A 211 -0.32 -6.06 5.65
N GLU A 212 0.34 -5.71 6.76
CA GLU A 212 1.76 -5.98 6.99
C GLU A 212 2.17 -7.44 6.70
N PRO A 213 1.50 -8.49 7.23
CA PRO A 213 1.93 -9.86 6.98
C PRO A 213 1.88 -10.23 5.49
N GLN A 214 0.87 -9.76 4.77
CA GLN A 214 0.69 -10.01 3.34
C GLN A 214 1.72 -9.26 2.50
N LEU A 215 2.04 -8.01 2.87
CA LEU A 215 3.04 -7.21 2.19
C LEU A 215 4.46 -7.74 2.44
N VAL A 216 4.75 -8.20 3.65
CA VAL A 216 6.01 -8.88 3.97
C VAL A 216 6.18 -10.16 3.14
N ALA A 217 5.14 -11.00 3.05
CA ALA A 217 5.17 -12.19 2.21
C ALA A 217 5.33 -11.85 0.72
N TYR A 218 4.60 -10.84 0.23
CA TYR A 218 4.70 -10.37 -1.15
C TYR A 218 6.09 -9.84 -1.49
N SER A 219 6.77 -9.19 -0.56
CA SER A 219 8.12 -8.67 -0.80
C SER A 219 9.13 -9.79 -1.11
N ASP A 220 8.96 -10.97 -0.52
CA ASP A 220 9.79 -12.15 -0.83
C ASP A 220 9.53 -12.67 -2.26
N ASP A 221 8.27 -12.58 -2.74
CA ASP A 221 7.89 -13.01 -4.09
C ASP A 221 8.45 -12.05 -5.17
N ILE A 222 8.41 -10.72 -4.94
CA ILE A 222 8.72 -9.74 -5.98
C ILE A 222 10.20 -9.37 -6.11
N LYS A 223 10.98 -9.51 -5.04
CA LYS A 223 12.37 -9.00 -4.98
C LYS A 223 13.29 -9.49 -6.08
N ALA A 224 13.04 -10.68 -6.62
CA ALA A 224 13.87 -11.28 -7.66
C ALA A 224 13.55 -10.77 -9.07
N ASN A 225 12.34 -10.23 -9.29
CA ASN A 225 11.83 -9.92 -10.62
C ASN A 225 12.19 -8.53 -11.13
N PHE A 226 12.37 -7.55 -10.23
CA PHE A 226 12.62 -6.15 -10.58
C PHE A 226 13.82 -5.59 -9.81
N LYS A 227 14.96 -6.23 -9.99
CA LYS A 227 16.22 -5.89 -9.28
C LYS A 227 16.69 -4.47 -9.56
N ASP A 228 16.43 -3.97 -10.77
CA ASP A 228 16.88 -2.65 -11.23
C ASP A 228 15.84 -1.56 -10.96
N ASN A 229 14.63 -1.90 -10.46
CA ASN A 229 13.61 -0.91 -10.15
C ASN A 229 13.81 -0.37 -8.73
N PRO A 230 14.15 0.93 -8.55
CA PRO A 230 14.44 1.51 -7.23
C PRO A 230 13.24 1.47 -6.27
N GLY A 231 12.01 1.65 -6.79
CA GLY A 231 10.79 1.61 -6.00
C GLY A 231 10.56 0.24 -5.39
N VAL A 232 10.69 -0.82 -6.21
CA VAL A 232 10.59 -2.21 -5.73
C VAL A 232 11.67 -2.50 -4.69
N GLN A 233 12.92 -2.12 -4.94
CA GLN A 233 14.01 -2.36 -4.00
C GLN A 233 13.84 -1.59 -2.68
N THR A 234 13.27 -0.40 -2.73
CA THR A 234 12.95 0.37 -1.52
C THR A 234 11.85 -0.30 -0.70
N PHE A 235 10.77 -0.73 -1.37
CA PHE A 235 9.70 -1.50 -0.72
C PHE A 235 10.23 -2.80 -0.08
N VAL A 236 11.05 -3.56 -0.80
CA VAL A 236 11.66 -4.80 -0.26
C VAL A 236 12.48 -4.50 0.99
N ARG A 237 13.35 -3.47 0.95
CA ARG A 237 14.14 -3.08 2.14
C ARG A 237 13.25 -2.67 3.32
N GLN A 238 12.14 -1.98 3.08
CA GLN A 238 11.20 -1.62 4.13
C GLN A 238 10.55 -2.87 4.75
N MET A 239 10.10 -3.80 3.91
CA MET A 239 9.50 -5.06 4.38
C MET A 239 10.53 -5.95 5.13
N GLU A 240 11.75 -6.04 4.65
CA GLU A 240 12.83 -6.75 5.34
C GLU A 240 13.13 -6.17 6.73
N LYS A 241 13.00 -4.86 6.88
CA LYS A 241 13.20 -4.17 8.17
C LYS A 241 12.13 -4.55 9.20
N ILE A 242 10.85 -4.56 8.79
CA ILE A 242 9.73 -4.84 9.70
C ILE A 242 9.44 -6.33 9.87
N LYS A 243 9.93 -7.18 8.98
CA LYS A 243 9.69 -8.63 8.98
C LYS A 243 9.99 -9.31 10.33
N PRO A 244 11.11 -8.99 11.03
CA PRO A 244 11.40 -9.61 12.33
C PRO A 244 10.35 -9.35 13.40
N VAL A 245 9.59 -8.26 13.29
CA VAL A 245 8.54 -7.87 14.25
C VAL A 245 7.13 -7.97 13.66
N SER A 246 6.97 -8.66 12.54
CA SER A 246 5.65 -8.87 11.93
C SER A 246 4.90 -10.06 12.53
N ILE A 247 3.58 -10.07 12.36
CA ILE A 247 2.72 -11.16 12.85
C ILE A 247 3.18 -12.49 12.25
N GLY A 248 3.26 -13.53 13.09
CA GLY A 248 3.72 -14.87 12.73
C GLY A 248 5.22 -15.10 12.98
N HIS A 249 6.00 -14.06 13.30
CA HIS A 249 7.42 -14.17 13.62
C HIS A 249 7.67 -14.20 15.13
N LYS A 250 8.84 -14.71 15.51
CA LYS A 250 9.30 -14.69 16.90
C LYS A 250 9.55 -13.25 17.32
N ALA A 251 8.99 -12.85 18.47
CA ALA A 251 9.30 -11.56 19.06
C ALA A 251 10.79 -11.49 19.41
N PRO A 252 11.53 -10.44 18.98
CA PRO A 252 12.91 -10.23 19.36
C PRO A 252 13.04 -10.09 20.88
N ASP A 253 13.99 -10.83 21.50
CA ASP A 253 14.22 -10.75 22.94
C ASP A 253 14.99 -9.48 23.31
N PHE A 254 14.71 -8.92 24.49
CA PHE A 254 15.37 -7.73 25.01
C PHE A 254 15.38 -7.74 26.53
N THR A 255 16.18 -6.84 27.09
CA THR A 255 16.21 -6.51 28.52
C THR A 255 16.07 -5.02 28.68
N VAL A 256 15.16 -4.57 29.55
CA VAL A 256 14.91 -3.16 29.83
C VAL A 256 14.99 -2.92 31.33
N THR A 257 15.34 -1.71 31.76
CA THR A 257 15.38 -1.33 33.17
C THR A 257 13.96 -1.05 33.68
N GLY A 258 13.54 -1.78 34.69
CA GLY A 258 12.27 -1.57 35.39
C GLY A 258 12.21 -0.26 36.16
N ILE A 259 10.98 0.16 36.49
CA ILE A 259 10.76 1.38 37.32
C ILE A 259 11.44 1.29 38.69
N ASP A 260 11.60 0.09 39.24
CA ASP A 260 12.30 -0.21 40.47
C ASP A 260 13.83 -0.34 40.30
N GLY A 261 14.34 -0.14 39.09
CA GLY A 261 15.76 -0.24 38.74
C GLY A 261 16.26 -1.65 38.46
N LYS A 262 15.40 -2.67 38.52
CA LYS A 262 15.77 -4.05 38.19
C LYS A 262 15.60 -4.34 36.73
N PRO A 263 16.40 -5.25 36.16
CA PRO A 263 16.21 -5.67 34.76
C PRO A 263 14.94 -6.51 34.62
N ILE A 264 14.20 -6.26 33.56
CA ILE A 264 13.03 -7.05 33.07
C ILE A 264 13.39 -7.59 31.72
N LYS A 265 13.18 -8.89 31.48
CA LYS A 265 13.42 -9.55 30.19
C LYS A 265 12.11 -9.98 29.57
N LEU A 266 11.98 -9.88 28.25
CA LEU A 266 10.84 -10.47 27.55
C LEU A 266 10.78 -11.99 27.81
N ALA A 267 11.93 -12.66 27.88
CA ALA A 267 12.05 -14.09 28.19
C ALA A 267 11.39 -14.51 29.53
N ASP A 268 11.18 -13.59 30.49
CA ASP A 268 10.51 -13.85 31.78
C ASP A 268 9.01 -14.18 31.59
N TYR A 269 8.45 -13.86 30.43
CA TYR A 269 7.06 -14.14 30.05
C TYR A 269 6.88 -15.41 29.20
N LYS A 270 7.96 -16.18 28.98
CA LYS A 270 7.89 -17.44 28.21
C LYS A 270 6.84 -18.39 28.78
N GLY A 271 6.03 -18.96 27.91
CA GLY A 271 4.92 -19.85 28.30
C GLY A 271 3.62 -19.12 28.67
N LYS A 272 3.58 -17.80 28.55
CA LYS A 272 2.41 -16.95 28.83
C LYS A 272 2.11 -16.05 27.64
N TYR A 273 0.85 -15.61 27.53
CA TYR A 273 0.54 -14.48 26.67
C TYR A 273 1.04 -13.18 27.31
N VAL A 274 1.72 -12.34 26.54
CA VAL A 274 2.14 -11.02 26.99
C VAL A 274 1.84 -9.96 25.93
N MET A 275 1.28 -8.84 26.35
CA MET A 275 1.20 -7.62 25.57
C MET A 275 2.40 -6.74 25.89
N LEU A 276 3.27 -6.50 24.91
CA LEU A 276 4.21 -5.38 24.96
C LEU A 276 3.42 -4.13 24.59
N ASP A 277 3.37 -3.17 25.50
CA ASP A 277 2.62 -1.93 25.36
C ASP A 277 3.58 -0.74 25.38
N PHE A 278 3.80 -0.13 24.22
CA PHE A 278 4.63 1.06 24.06
C PHE A 278 3.80 2.32 24.24
N TRP A 279 4.11 3.08 25.27
CA TRP A 279 3.33 4.22 25.70
C TRP A 279 4.20 5.33 26.32
N ALA A 280 3.60 6.46 26.74
CA ALA A 280 4.30 7.48 27.53
C ALA A 280 3.32 8.32 28.36
N SER A 281 3.84 8.98 29.40
CA SER A 281 3.06 9.88 30.25
C SER A 281 2.45 11.07 29.49
N TRP A 282 3.14 11.54 28.49
CA TRP A 282 2.74 12.65 27.60
C TRP A 282 1.85 12.24 26.43
N CYS A 283 1.67 10.94 26.19
CA CYS A 283 0.86 10.42 25.08
C CYS A 283 -0.63 10.46 25.43
N ALA A 284 -1.34 11.49 25.03
CA ALA A 284 -2.77 11.62 25.31
C ALA A 284 -3.63 10.45 24.80
N PRO A 285 -3.44 9.92 23.57
CA PRO A 285 -4.19 8.73 23.12
C PRO A 285 -3.90 7.48 23.96
N CYS A 286 -2.65 7.29 24.41
CA CYS A 286 -2.28 6.17 25.29
C CYS A 286 -3.03 6.27 26.63
N ARG A 287 -3.04 7.48 27.23
CA ARG A 287 -3.72 7.74 28.49
C ARG A 287 -5.24 7.56 28.39
N GLN A 288 -5.82 7.82 27.22
CA GLN A 288 -7.24 7.55 26.93
C GLN A 288 -7.55 6.05 26.81
N GLU A 289 -6.61 5.25 26.31
CA GLU A 289 -6.75 3.79 26.16
C GLU A 289 -6.47 3.04 27.49
N ASN A 290 -5.63 3.58 28.38
CA ASN A 290 -5.23 2.94 29.64
C ASN A 290 -6.39 2.40 30.49
N PRO A 291 -7.54 3.10 30.65
CA PRO A 291 -8.69 2.55 31.39
C PRO A 291 -9.24 1.24 30.79
N ASN A 292 -9.25 1.12 29.45
CA ASN A 292 -9.62 -0.12 28.78
C ASN A 292 -8.57 -1.21 29.04
N VAL A 293 -7.28 -0.91 28.91
CA VAL A 293 -6.20 -1.86 29.18
C VAL A 293 -6.24 -2.38 30.62
N VAL A 294 -6.49 -1.50 31.61
CA VAL A 294 -6.68 -1.89 33.03
C VAL A 294 -7.86 -2.84 33.17
N LYS A 295 -9.01 -2.54 32.55
CA LYS A 295 -10.19 -3.42 32.53
C LYS A 295 -9.86 -4.79 31.97
N GLN A 296 -9.19 -4.85 30.83
CA GLN A 296 -8.80 -6.11 30.18
C GLN A 296 -7.80 -6.90 31.00
N TYR A 297 -6.80 -6.22 31.57
CA TYR A 297 -5.82 -6.87 32.45
C TYR A 297 -6.50 -7.52 33.67
N ALA A 298 -7.38 -6.80 34.35
CA ALA A 298 -8.15 -7.33 35.48
C ALA A 298 -8.99 -8.56 35.12
N ALA A 299 -9.57 -8.59 33.90
CA ALA A 299 -10.43 -9.68 33.44
C ALA A 299 -9.66 -10.94 33.01
N PHE A 300 -8.42 -10.80 32.51
CA PHE A 300 -7.71 -11.90 31.85
C PHE A 300 -6.35 -12.25 32.49
N ASN A 301 -5.83 -11.47 33.44
CA ASN A 301 -4.53 -11.76 34.09
C ASN A 301 -4.55 -13.14 34.78
N SER A 302 -5.60 -13.43 35.54
CA SER A 302 -5.75 -14.75 36.20
C SER A 302 -5.90 -15.92 35.23
N LYS A 303 -6.20 -15.63 33.94
CA LYS A 303 -6.30 -16.60 32.84
C LYS A 303 -5.00 -16.75 32.05
N GLY A 304 -3.92 -16.04 32.45
CA GLY A 304 -2.58 -16.14 31.82
C GLY A 304 -2.22 -14.98 30.87
N PHE A 305 -3.02 -13.91 30.83
CA PHE A 305 -2.67 -12.69 30.09
C PHE A 305 -1.79 -11.79 30.95
N ASN A 306 -0.65 -11.35 30.43
CA ASN A 306 0.28 -10.45 31.06
C ASN A 306 0.48 -9.18 30.21
N ILE A 307 1.00 -8.14 30.83
CA ILE A 307 1.41 -6.92 30.14
C ILE A 307 2.80 -6.55 30.59
N LEU A 308 3.62 -6.07 29.67
CA LEU A 308 4.88 -5.37 29.92
C LEU A 308 4.79 -4.00 29.24
N GLY A 309 4.65 -2.94 30.03
CA GLY A 309 4.64 -1.58 29.54
C GLY A 309 6.07 -1.09 29.26
N ILE A 310 6.34 -0.62 28.05
CA ILE A 310 7.61 0.02 27.67
C ILE A 310 7.33 1.51 27.52
N SER A 311 7.95 2.30 28.41
CA SER A 311 7.72 3.75 28.40
C SER A 311 8.74 4.50 27.58
N LEU A 312 8.25 5.38 26.69
CA LEU A 312 9.05 6.32 25.90
C LEU A 312 9.30 7.65 26.63
N ASP A 313 9.11 7.69 27.94
CA ASP A 313 9.42 8.87 28.74
C ASP A 313 10.93 9.10 28.84
N LYS A 314 11.33 10.37 28.88
CA LYS A 314 12.69 10.80 29.26
C LYS A 314 12.79 11.19 30.76
N ASP A 315 11.63 11.45 31.39
CA ASP A 315 11.53 11.82 32.80
C ASP A 315 10.91 10.68 33.60
N LYS A 316 11.73 10.07 34.44
CA LYS A 316 11.32 8.97 35.31
C LYS A 316 10.21 9.38 36.30
N ALA A 317 10.20 10.62 36.79
CA ALA A 317 9.21 11.08 37.76
C ALA A 317 7.82 11.25 37.09
N ALA A 318 7.78 11.81 35.90
CA ALA A 318 6.55 11.92 35.09
C ALA A 318 5.99 10.54 34.75
N TRP A 319 6.85 9.61 34.33
CA TRP A 319 6.51 8.22 34.07
C TRP A 319 5.91 7.52 35.30
N GLN A 320 6.60 7.58 36.43
CA GLN A 320 6.12 7.00 37.70
C GLN A 320 4.76 7.58 38.12
N LYS A 321 4.62 8.92 37.99
CA LYS A 321 3.34 9.58 38.29
C LYS A 321 2.22 9.05 37.37
N ALA A 322 2.46 8.91 36.10
CA ALA A 322 1.45 8.42 35.15
C ALA A 322 1.03 6.97 35.43
N ILE A 323 1.98 6.07 35.80
CA ILE A 323 1.67 4.70 36.24
C ILE A 323 0.68 4.72 37.40
N ASN A 324 0.93 5.58 38.42
CA ASN A 324 0.09 5.68 39.60
C ASN A 324 -1.28 6.28 39.29
N ASP A 325 -1.32 7.37 38.53
CA ASP A 325 -2.57 8.07 38.15
C ASP A 325 -3.52 7.14 37.39
N ASP A 326 -3.00 6.36 36.41
CA ASP A 326 -3.76 5.46 35.56
C ASP A 326 -3.94 4.05 36.16
N LYS A 327 -3.36 3.79 37.33
CA LYS A 327 -3.45 2.51 38.09
C LYS A 327 -2.92 1.32 37.24
N LEU A 328 -1.79 1.49 36.59
CA LEU A 328 -1.16 0.46 35.77
C LEU A 328 -0.36 -0.49 36.68
N THR A 329 -0.94 -1.64 37.02
CA THR A 329 -0.44 -2.55 38.05
C THR A 329 0.51 -3.62 37.55
N TRP A 330 0.82 -3.67 36.27
CA TRP A 330 1.78 -4.60 35.67
C TRP A 330 3.20 -4.07 35.68
N ALA A 331 4.14 -4.84 35.14
CA ALA A 331 5.55 -4.45 35.09
C ALA A 331 5.77 -3.37 34.00
N HIS A 332 6.61 -2.41 34.31
CA HIS A 332 6.98 -1.32 33.43
C HIS A 332 8.49 -1.16 33.34
N GLY A 333 9.02 -1.03 32.13
CA GLY A 333 10.41 -0.73 31.85
C GLY A 333 10.54 0.48 30.92
N SER A 334 11.74 1.09 30.96
CA SER A 334 12.09 2.21 30.08
C SER A 334 13.58 2.33 29.90
N ASP A 335 13.99 2.70 28.69
CA ASP A 335 15.37 3.11 28.41
C ASP A 335 15.58 4.62 28.64
N LEU A 336 14.52 5.36 28.97
CA LEU A 336 14.48 6.83 29.20
C LEU A 336 15.04 7.61 28.00
N ASN A 337 14.92 7.07 26.79
CA ASN A 337 15.49 7.62 25.56
C ASN A 337 14.46 7.89 24.44
N SER A 338 13.17 7.93 24.80
CA SER A 338 12.06 8.17 23.84
C SER A 338 12.09 7.14 22.70
N PHE A 339 11.88 7.57 21.45
CA PHE A 339 11.91 6.70 20.28
C PHE A 339 13.30 6.15 19.93
N GLU A 340 14.37 6.66 20.55
CA GLU A 340 15.76 6.27 20.28
C GLU A 340 16.27 5.18 21.23
N GLY A 341 15.40 4.66 22.09
CA GLY A 341 15.72 3.54 22.97
C GLY A 341 16.04 2.26 22.20
N PRO A 342 16.91 1.39 22.73
CA PRO A 342 17.22 0.10 22.09
C PRO A 342 15.99 -0.78 21.85
N THR A 343 15.05 -0.79 22.78
CA THR A 343 13.83 -1.60 22.69
C THR A 343 12.89 -1.06 21.61
N GLU A 344 12.70 0.27 21.58
CA GLU A 344 11.90 0.97 20.57
C GLU A 344 12.47 0.79 19.16
N THR A 345 13.79 0.93 19.04
CA THR A 345 14.52 0.69 17.77
C THR A 345 14.39 -0.75 17.32
N LEU A 346 14.52 -1.72 18.21
CA LEU A 346 14.40 -3.16 17.92
C LEU A 346 13.01 -3.54 17.40
N TYR A 347 11.96 -2.91 17.95
CA TYR A 347 10.56 -3.13 17.58
C TYR A 347 10.04 -2.17 16.51
N HIS A 348 10.91 -1.29 15.98
CA HIS A 348 10.57 -0.28 14.98
C HIS A 348 9.39 0.60 15.38
N ILE A 349 9.43 1.12 16.61
CA ILE A 349 8.39 2.01 17.15
C ILE A 349 8.61 3.42 16.60
N GLU A 350 7.71 3.85 15.71
CA GLU A 350 7.72 5.18 15.09
C GLU A 350 6.58 6.07 15.62
N ALA A 351 5.58 5.46 16.27
CA ALA A 351 4.44 6.16 16.87
C ALA A 351 3.89 5.38 18.06
N ILE A 352 3.22 6.07 18.99
CA ILE A 352 2.48 5.49 20.12
C ILE A 352 1.05 6.05 20.19
N PRO A 353 0.06 5.25 20.66
CA PRO A 353 0.22 3.90 21.25
C PRO A 353 0.58 2.84 20.21
N SER A 354 1.43 1.90 20.58
CA SER A 354 1.78 0.72 19.77
C SER A 354 1.85 -0.49 20.68
N ASN A 355 1.36 -1.64 20.22
CA ASN A 355 1.46 -2.86 21.02
C ASN A 355 1.67 -4.11 20.18
N PHE A 356 2.20 -5.14 20.83
CA PHE A 356 2.41 -6.48 20.28
C PHE A 356 1.87 -7.51 21.24
N ILE A 357 0.98 -8.38 20.77
CA ILE A 357 0.55 -9.53 21.54
C ILE A 357 1.43 -10.72 21.17
N ILE A 358 2.08 -11.30 22.15
CA ILE A 358 3.01 -12.42 22.00
C ILE A 358 2.39 -13.63 22.67
N ASP A 359 2.37 -14.77 21.95
CA ASP A 359 1.83 -16.02 22.44
C ASP A 359 2.80 -16.77 23.36
N PRO A 360 2.38 -17.87 24.06
CA PRO A 360 3.25 -18.65 24.93
C PRO A 360 4.47 -19.26 24.23
N GLN A 361 4.43 -19.39 22.91
CA GLN A 361 5.53 -19.88 22.08
C GLN A 361 6.50 -18.76 21.70
N GLY A 362 6.18 -17.50 22.04
CA GLY A 362 6.98 -16.31 21.72
C GLY A 362 6.75 -15.76 20.31
N ASN A 363 5.67 -16.12 19.64
CA ASN A 363 5.34 -15.54 18.34
C ASN A 363 4.46 -14.31 18.52
N ILE A 364 4.66 -13.30 17.69
CA ILE A 364 3.76 -12.14 17.58
C ILE A 364 2.47 -12.61 16.90
N VAL A 365 1.33 -12.50 17.57
CA VAL A 365 0.03 -12.97 17.07
C VAL A 365 -0.97 -11.84 16.79
N ALA A 366 -0.70 -10.65 17.31
CA ALA A 366 -1.44 -9.42 16.98
C ALA A 366 -0.56 -8.19 17.22
N LYS A 367 -0.87 -7.08 16.56
CA LYS A 367 -0.18 -5.79 16.69
C LYS A 367 -1.20 -4.66 16.67
N ASN A 368 -0.91 -3.59 17.42
CA ASN A 368 -1.63 -2.31 17.38
C ASN A 368 -3.15 -2.47 17.56
N ILE A 369 -3.58 -3.39 18.42
CA ILE A 369 -4.99 -3.61 18.75
C ILE A 369 -5.35 -2.87 20.04
N THR A 370 -6.43 -2.10 20.00
CA THR A 370 -6.92 -1.25 21.10
C THR A 370 -8.43 -1.36 21.24
N GLY A 371 -9.01 -0.79 22.29
CA GLY A 371 -10.46 -0.69 22.46
C GLY A 371 -11.18 -2.03 22.32
N ALA A 372 -12.18 -2.05 21.45
CA ALA A 372 -13.02 -3.22 21.20
C ALA A 372 -12.25 -4.38 20.52
N ASP A 373 -11.23 -4.09 19.72
CA ASP A 373 -10.42 -5.11 19.06
C ASP A 373 -9.55 -5.88 20.06
N LEU A 374 -8.97 -5.21 21.05
CA LEU A 374 -8.26 -5.84 22.15
C LEU A 374 -9.20 -6.74 22.97
N GLU A 375 -10.39 -6.23 23.33
CA GLU A 375 -11.41 -7.01 24.04
C GLU A 375 -11.85 -8.25 23.24
N ALA A 376 -12.11 -8.11 21.95
CA ALA A 376 -12.51 -9.21 21.08
C ALA A 376 -11.40 -10.27 20.96
N PHE A 377 -10.14 -9.85 20.79
CA PHE A 377 -8.99 -10.73 20.73
C PHE A 377 -8.84 -11.55 22.03
N LEU A 378 -8.88 -10.89 23.18
CA LEU A 378 -8.73 -11.55 24.49
C LEU A 378 -9.90 -12.51 24.78
N ASN A 379 -11.13 -12.11 24.48
CA ASN A 379 -12.29 -12.99 24.59
C ASN A 379 -12.15 -14.25 23.72
N LYS A 380 -11.73 -14.10 22.47
CA LYS A 380 -11.50 -15.22 21.54
C LYS A 380 -10.38 -16.15 22.03
N THR A 381 -9.33 -15.59 22.66
CA THR A 381 -8.16 -16.34 23.07
C THR A 381 -8.38 -17.08 24.39
N PHE A 382 -9.00 -16.43 25.39
CA PHE A 382 -9.09 -16.94 26.75
C PHE A 382 -10.48 -17.47 27.17
N ASN A 383 -11.54 -17.14 26.42
CA ASN A 383 -12.89 -17.62 26.68
C ASN A 383 -13.34 -18.67 25.65
N LYS A 384 -12.41 -19.46 25.03
CA LYS A 384 -12.80 -20.61 24.23
C LYS A 384 -13.59 -21.55 25.14
N VAL A 385 -14.90 -21.65 24.90
CA VAL A 385 -15.74 -22.70 25.50
C VAL A 385 -15.09 -24.04 25.13
N GLN A 386 -14.70 -24.81 26.15
CA GLN A 386 -14.25 -26.19 26.01
C GLN A 386 -15.38 -27.03 25.44
#